data_d78cf2d638531741da01f6f9da21172a
#
_entry.id   d78cf2d638531741da01f6f9da21172a
#
_cell.length_a   1.000
_cell.length_b   1.000
_cell.length_c   1.000
_cell.angle_alpha   90.00
_cell.angle_beta   90.00
_cell.angle_gamma   90.00
#
_symmetry.space_group_name_H-M   'P 1'
#
loop_
_entity.id
_entity.type
_entity.pdbx_description
1 polymer ?
#
loop_
_entity_poly.entity_id
_entity_poly.type
_entity_poly.pdbx_seq_one_letter_code
_entity_poly.pdbx_strand_id
1 'polypeptide(L)'
;MKYLFLYILACLFTVNAVAQSIKPTVAVLGDSYSTSEKYIPDTNKTYYTTTDWSKTGVVNVKQTWWWQVIKKAGFKLGANDSYSGATVSYSGYNDEDYADRSFITRVPRLGNPDIILIFGGINDNWADTPIGEYKYGDFKRADLYTYRPALAKLIELAQEHYPNVTLYFIISDDLKTEIVESTKVVCEHYGIKYVQLQGIEKESGHPTVKGMETIANQVLTLIK
;
A
#
# COMPACT_ATOMS: atom_id res chain seq x y z
N MET A 1 -14.18 79.74 -0.25
CA MET A 1 -14.14 78.38 0.34
C MET A 1 -14.07 77.37 -0.81
N LYS A 2 -12.89 76.80 -1.00
CA LYS A 2 -12.66 75.84 -2.10
C LYS A 2 -12.77 74.45 -1.53
N TYR A 3 -13.72 73.63 -1.98
CA TYR A 3 -13.85 72.23 -1.62
C TYR A 3 -12.95 71.41 -2.50
N LEU A 4 -11.95 70.79 -1.88
CA LEU A 4 -11.02 69.85 -2.52
C LEU A 4 -11.68 68.45 -2.47
N PHE A 5 -12.16 67.91 -3.59
CA PHE A 5 -12.63 66.52 -3.68
C PHE A 5 -11.42 65.61 -3.84
N LEU A 6 -11.16 64.85 -2.80
CA LEU A 6 -10.13 63.80 -2.82
C LEU A 6 -10.76 62.50 -3.39
N TYR A 7 -10.44 62.13 -4.61
CA TYR A 7 -10.79 60.84 -5.20
C TYR A 7 -9.81 59.79 -4.69
N ILE A 8 -10.28 58.92 -3.76
CA ILE A 8 -9.58 57.72 -3.36
C ILE A 8 -9.85 56.66 -4.44
N LEU A 9 -8.89 56.42 -5.31
CA LEU A 9 -8.93 55.32 -6.27
C LEU A 9 -8.57 54.00 -5.52
N ALA A 10 -9.58 53.27 -5.06
CA ALA A 10 -9.37 51.94 -4.49
C ALA A 10 -9.04 50.93 -5.60
N CYS A 11 -7.76 50.67 -5.79
CA CYS A 11 -7.31 49.56 -6.63
C CYS A 11 -7.64 48.24 -5.96
N LEU A 12 -8.75 47.63 -6.31
CA LEU A 12 -9.09 46.24 -5.98
C LEU A 12 -8.15 45.33 -6.75
N PHE A 13 -7.04 44.96 -6.12
CA PHE A 13 -6.24 43.81 -6.57
C PHE A 13 -7.02 42.55 -6.22
N THR A 14 -7.75 42.00 -7.16
CA THR A 14 -8.26 40.63 -7.06
C THR A 14 -7.07 39.70 -7.21
N VAL A 15 -6.51 39.26 -6.08
CA VAL A 15 -5.57 38.15 -6.04
C VAL A 15 -6.36 36.91 -6.40
N ASN A 16 -6.31 36.49 -7.65
CA ASN A 16 -6.72 35.17 -8.04
C ASN A 16 -5.72 34.17 -7.43
N ALA A 17 -5.92 33.79 -6.18
CA ALA A 17 -5.25 32.64 -5.59
C ALA A 17 -5.74 31.41 -6.33
N VAL A 18 -5.01 30.99 -7.35
CA VAL A 18 -5.15 29.65 -7.91
C VAL A 18 -4.76 28.72 -6.76
N ALA A 19 -5.76 28.19 -6.06
CA ALA A 19 -5.55 27.14 -5.08
C ALA A 19 -4.91 25.97 -5.84
N GLN A 20 -3.59 25.86 -5.75
CA GLN A 20 -2.87 24.73 -6.29
C GLN A 20 -3.34 23.51 -5.53
N SER A 21 -4.17 22.67 -6.15
CA SER A 21 -4.69 21.46 -5.57
C SER A 21 -3.49 20.62 -5.07
N ILE A 22 -3.35 20.53 -3.75
CA ILE A 22 -2.32 19.69 -3.13
C ILE A 22 -2.65 18.25 -3.49
N LYS A 23 -1.78 17.62 -4.28
CA LYS A 23 -1.97 16.23 -4.68
C LYS A 23 -1.76 15.33 -3.46
N PRO A 24 -2.70 14.42 -3.14
CA PRO A 24 -2.50 13.47 -2.06
C PRO A 24 -1.22 12.66 -2.23
N THR A 25 -0.51 12.48 -1.12
CA THR A 25 0.72 11.68 -1.06
C THR A 25 0.36 10.24 -0.71
N VAL A 26 0.83 9.30 -1.53
CA VAL A 26 0.55 7.88 -1.39
C VAL A 26 1.80 7.14 -0.94
N ALA A 27 1.67 6.30 0.07
CA ALA A 27 2.66 5.29 0.41
C ALA A 27 2.17 3.90 0.00
N VAL A 28 3.12 3.04 -0.36
CA VAL A 28 2.90 1.63 -0.71
C VAL A 28 3.60 0.76 0.32
N LEU A 29 2.87 -0.16 0.93
CA LEU A 29 3.38 -1.21 1.78
C LEU A 29 3.06 -2.55 1.13
N GLY A 30 4.09 -3.26 0.64
CA GLY A 30 3.87 -4.46 -0.13
C GLY A 30 4.97 -5.52 0.01
N ASP A 31 4.77 -6.60 -0.73
CA ASP A 31 5.76 -7.66 -0.94
C ASP A 31 6.39 -7.58 -2.34
N SER A 32 6.79 -8.73 -2.92
CA SER A 32 7.40 -8.80 -4.26
C SER A 32 6.55 -8.15 -5.35
N TYR A 33 5.21 -8.24 -5.28
CA TYR A 33 4.30 -7.67 -6.28
C TYR A 33 4.36 -6.14 -6.37
N SER A 34 4.93 -5.50 -5.35
CA SER A 34 5.00 -4.05 -5.24
C SER A 34 6.42 -3.49 -5.28
N THR A 35 7.46 -4.36 -5.36
CA THR A 35 8.84 -3.90 -5.47
C THR A 35 9.13 -3.32 -6.86
N SER A 36 10.09 -2.42 -6.94
CA SER A 36 10.73 -1.97 -8.18
C SER A 36 12.10 -1.41 -7.84
N GLU A 37 13.10 -1.81 -8.61
CA GLU A 37 14.48 -1.34 -8.45
C GLU A 37 14.54 0.19 -8.38
N LYS A 38 15.30 0.75 -7.43
CA LYS A 38 15.46 2.20 -7.16
C LYS A 38 14.24 2.91 -6.58
N TYR A 39 13.14 2.20 -6.31
CA TYR A 39 11.90 2.80 -5.76
C TYR A 39 11.49 2.22 -4.41
N ILE A 40 12.32 1.37 -3.85
CA ILE A 40 12.22 0.84 -2.49
C ILE A 40 13.56 1.11 -1.76
N PRO A 41 13.63 1.03 -0.43
CA PRO A 41 14.90 1.12 0.30
C PRO A 41 15.95 0.12 -0.23
N ASP A 42 17.20 0.55 -0.35
CA ASP A 42 18.31 -0.30 -0.85
C ASP A 42 18.54 -1.55 0.03
N THR A 43 18.10 -1.52 1.28
CA THR A 43 18.14 -2.64 2.22
C THR A 43 17.07 -3.68 1.95
N ASN A 44 16.04 -3.35 1.15
CA ASN A 44 14.93 -4.22 0.88
C ASN A 44 15.20 -5.10 -0.34
N LYS A 45 14.80 -6.37 -0.24
CA LYS A 45 14.91 -7.30 -1.36
C LYS A 45 13.95 -6.92 -2.50
N THR A 46 14.48 -6.75 -3.70
CA THR A 46 13.74 -6.40 -4.92
C THR A 46 13.39 -7.65 -5.73
N TYR A 47 12.21 -7.67 -6.35
CA TYR A 47 11.81 -8.67 -7.34
C TYR A 47 11.88 -8.10 -8.77
N TYR A 48 11.20 -7.00 -9.05
CA TYR A 48 11.20 -6.38 -10.37
C TYR A 48 12.41 -5.46 -10.54
N THR A 49 13.26 -5.84 -11.50
CA THR A 49 14.49 -5.11 -11.82
C THR A 49 14.44 -4.58 -13.25
N THR A 50 15.46 -3.86 -13.68
CA THR A 50 15.59 -3.39 -15.08
C THR A 50 15.91 -4.52 -16.08
N THR A 51 16.18 -5.73 -15.59
CA THR A 51 16.35 -6.95 -16.40
C THR A 51 15.19 -7.89 -16.18
N ASP A 52 14.63 -8.48 -17.26
CA ASP A 52 13.49 -9.40 -17.17
C ASP A 52 13.92 -10.83 -16.84
N TRP A 53 14.58 -11.00 -15.68
CA TRP A 53 15.00 -12.32 -15.23
C TRP A 53 13.81 -13.23 -14.90
N SER A 54 12.66 -12.66 -14.54
CA SER A 54 11.44 -13.35 -14.13
C SER A 54 10.48 -13.69 -15.28
N LYS A 55 10.79 -13.21 -16.50
CA LYS A 55 9.95 -13.35 -17.70
C LYS A 55 8.54 -12.74 -17.59
N THR A 56 8.32 -11.88 -16.61
CA THR A 56 7.04 -11.16 -16.44
C THR A 56 6.87 -9.99 -17.41
N GLY A 57 7.95 -9.55 -18.05
CA GLY A 57 8.02 -8.35 -18.89
C GLY A 57 8.05 -7.03 -18.11
N VAL A 58 7.99 -7.07 -16.77
CA VAL A 58 8.00 -5.88 -15.92
C VAL A 58 9.45 -5.48 -15.64
N VAL A 59 9.96 -4.55 -16.43
CA VAL A 59 11.35 -4.05 -16.37
C VAL A 59 11.45 -2.55 -16.12
N ASN A 60 10.31 -1.90 -15.90
CA ASN A 60 10.24 -0.46 -15.70
C ASN A 60 9.18 -0.13 -14.64
N VAL A 61 9.49 0.82 -13.77
CA VAL A 61 8.58 1.28 -12.72
C VAL A 61 7.21 1.73 -13.26
N LYS A 62 7.15 2.30 -14.46
CA LYS A 62 5.89 2.73 -15.08
C LYS A 62 4.95 1.58 -15.39
N GLN A 63 5.45 0.34 -15.42
CA GLN A 63 4.66 -0.86 -15.62
C GLN A 63 4.09 -1.41 -14.31
N THR A 64 4.59 -1.00 -13.14
CA THR A 64 4.07 -1.47 -11.84
C THR A 64 2.65 -0.95 -11.59
N TRP A 65 1.85 -1.75 -10.88
CA TRP A 65 0.46 -1.42 -10.58
C TRP A 65 0.33 -0.11 -9.80
N TRP A 66 1.15 0.10 -8.78
CA TRP A 66 1.10 1.28 -7.91
C TRP A 66 1.52 2.56 -8.63
N TRP A 67 2.51 2.49 -9.53
CA TRP A 67 2.87 3.65 -10.34
C TRP A 67 1.71 4.08 -11.24
N GLN A 68 1.05 3.12 -11.90
CA GLN A 68 -0.11 3.37 -12.75
C GLN A 68 -1.26 3.98 -11.94
N VAL A 69 -1.57 3.45 -10.73
CA VAL A 69 -2.57 4.02 -9.82
C VAL A 69 -2.24 5.47 -9.49
N ILE A 70 -1.03 5.73 -9.00
CA ILE A 70 -0.59 7.07 -8.59
C ILE A 70 -0.71 8.07 -9.76
N LYS A 71 -0.30 7.69 -10.97
CA LYS A 71 -0.35 8.56 -12.14
C LYS A 71 -1.77 8.80 -12.64
N LYS A 72 -2.59 7.75 -12.74
CA LYS A 72 -3.98 7.85 -13.22
C LYS A 72 -4.88 8.61 -12.23
N ALA A 73 -4.64 8.48 -10.93
CA ALA A 73 -5.36 9.22 -9.89
C ALA A 73 -4.83 10.65 -9.65
N GLY A 74 -3.71 11.02 -10.25
CA GLY A 74 -3.11 12.34 -10.07
C GLY A 74 -2.41 12.53 -8.71
N PHE A 75 -2.05 11.46 -8.03
CA PHE A 75 -1.38 11.47 -6.74
C PHE A 75 0.13 11.71 -6.85
N LYS A 76 0.79 11.82 -5.70
CA LYS A 76 2.24 11.90 -5.54
C LYS A 76 2.74 10.67 -4.77
N LEU A 77 3.81 10.03 -5.23
CA LEU A 77 4.49 8.99 -4.45
C LEU A 77 5.20 9.63 -3.26
N GLY A 78 4.87 9.18 -2.05
CA GLY A 78 5.60 9.50 -0.82
C GLY A 78 6.70 8.48 -0.56
N ALA A 79 6.31 7.25 -0.28
CA ALA A 79 7.23 6.14 -0.02
C ALA A 79 6.71 4.84 -0.64
N ASN A 80 7.62 3.94 -0.97
CA ASN A 80 7.31 2.54 -1.23
C ASN A 80 8.24 1.69 -0.36
N ASP A 81 7.73 1.14 0.72
CA ASP A 81 8.49 0.21 1.58
C ASP A 81 8.03 -1.23 1.34
N SER A 82 8.15 -1.68 0.08
CA SER A 82 7.89 -3.08 -0.29
C SER A 82 9.15 -3.92 -0.15
N TYR A 83 8.98 -5.20 0.21
CA TYR A 83 10.08 -6.15 0.41
C TYR A 83 9.71 -7.52 -0.16
N SER A 84 10.47 -8.00 -1.16
CA SER A 84 10.20 -9.29 -1.82
C SER A 84 10.32 -10.46 -0.83
N GLY A 85 9.27 -11.26 -0.73
CA GLY A 85 9.19 -12.40 0.19
C GLY A 85 8.66 -12.07 1.59
N ALA A 86 8.36 -10.80 1.88
CA ALA A 86 7.87 -10.41 3.19
C ALA A 86 6.44 -10.88 3.45
N THR A 87 6.18 -11.32 4.67
CA THR A 87 4.88 -11.71 5.20
C THR A 87 4.25 -10.57 6.00
N VAL A 88 2.94 -10.59 6.15
CA VAL A 88 2.21 -9.75 7.11
C VAL A 88 2.61 -10.15 8.53
N SER A 89 2.61 -11.44 8.81
CA SER A 89 3.00 -12.04 10.08
C SER A 89 4.53 -12.05 10.29
N TYR A 90 4.95 -12.55 11.43
CA TYR A 90 6.35 -12.85 11.72
C TYR A 90 6.79 -14.24 11.24
N SER A 91 5.84 -15.09 10.83
CA SER A 91 6.16 -16.38 10.23
C SER A 91 6.63 -16.21 8.80
N GLY A 92 7.76 -16.83 8.48
CA GLY A 92 8.34 -16.90 7.15
C GLY A 92 8.33 -18.30 6.57
N TYR A 93 9.00 -18.46 5.43
CA TYR A 93 9.19 -19.76 4.80
C TYR A 93 10.05 -20.67 5.68
N ASN A 94 9.75 -21.97 5.70
CA ASN A 94 10.48 -22.98 6.46
C ASN A 94 10.60 -22.66 7.96
N ASP A 95 9.54 -22.10 8.55
CA ASP A 95 9.47 -21.70 9.97
C ASP A 95 10.51 -20.62 10.38
N GLU A 96 11.07 -19.87 9.41
CA GLU A 96 11.97 -18.76 9.72
C GLU A 96 11.22 -17.58 10.36
N ASP A 97 11.90 -16.86 11.24
CA ASP A 97 11.40 -15.60 11.82
C ASP A 97 11.61 -14.44 10.84
N TYR A 98 10.51 -13.89 10.31
CA TYR A 98 10.51 -12.75 9.39
C TYR A 98 10.12 -11.42 10.07
N ALA A 99 10.19 -11.35 11.41
CA ALA A 99 9.85 -10.15 12.15
C ALA A 99 10.64 -8.91 11.69
N ASP A 100 11.87 -9.07 11.25
CA ASP A 100 12.74 -7.98 10.77
C ASP A 100 12.24 -7.30 9.48
N ARG A 101 11.49 -8.04 8.65
CA ARG A 101 11.02 -7.64 7.32
C ARG A 101 9.50 -7.69 7.15
N SER A 102 8.75 -8.07 8.20
CA SER A 102 7.30 -8.16 8.15
C SER A 102 6.63 -6.82 7.82
N PHE A 103 5.38 -6.85 7.40
CA PHE A 103 4.61 -5.61 7.17
C PHE A 103 4.45 -4.81 8.46
N ILE A 104 4.28 -5.47 9.63
CA ILE A 104 4.17 -4.81 10.93
C ILE A 104 5.41 -3.94 11.21
N THR A 105 6.61 -4.48 10.98
CA THR A 105 7.88 -3.79 11.27
C THR A 105 8.14 -2.65 10.30
N ARG A 106 7.59 -2.72 9.07
CA ARG A 106 7.83 -1.72 8.03
C ARG A 106 6.80 -0.59 7.99
N VAL A 107 5.57 -0.83 8.49
CA VAL A 107 4.53 0.21 8.45
C VAL A 107 4.96 1.55 9.04
N PRO A 108 5.75 1.67 10.12
CA PRO A 108 6.15 2.98 10.64
C PRO A 108 7.13 3.77 9.76
N ARG A 109 7.62 3.19 8.65
CA ARG A 109 8.65 3.78 7.79
C ARG A 109 8.08 4.52 6.57
N LEU A 110 6.77 4.70 6.48
CA LEU A 110 6.08 5.21 5.28
C LEU A 110 6.07 6.75 5.15
N GLY A 111 6.75 7.46 6.04
CA GLY A 111 6.83 8.93 6.02
C GLY A 111 5.52 9.59 6.46
N ASN A 112 5.02 10.55 5.69
CA ASN A 112 3.78 11.28 5.98
C ASN A 112 2.80 11.15 4.80
N PRO A 113 2.17 9.99 4.59
CA PRO A 113 1.21 9.80 3.52
C PRO A 113 -0.19 10.30 3.89
N ASP A 114 -0.96 10.70 2.87
CA ASP A 114 -2.41 10.89 2.96
C ASP A 114 -3.15 9.57 2.74
N ILE A 115 -2.55 8.67 1.97
CA ILE A 115 -3.10 7.36 1.59
C ILE A 115 -2.03 6.29 1.74
N ILE A 116 -2.37 5.15 2.33
CA ILE A 116 -1.53 3.94 2.33
C ILE A 116 -2.25 2.84 1.56
N LEU A 117 -1.58 2.29 0.55
CA LEU A 117 -1.99 1.12 -0.20
C LEU A 117 -1.22 -0.09 0.33
N ILE A 118 -1.93 -1.04 0.95
CA ILE A 118 -1.35 -2.27 1.52
C ILE A 118 -1.68 -3.42 0.57
N PHE A 119 -0.67 -4.08 0.03
CA PHE A 119 -0.84 -5.28 -0.79
C PHE A 119 0.00 -6.41 -0.22
N GLY A 120 -0.64 -7.32 0.51
CA GLY A 120 0.04 -8.37 1.27
C GLY A 120 -0.81 -9.62 1.52
N GLY A 121 -0.23 -10.56 2.28
CA GLY A 121 -0.83 -11.86 2.57
C GLY A 121 -0.44 -12.94 1.55
N ILE A 122 0.25 -12.60 0.47
CA ILE A 122 0.68 -13.54 -0.57
C ILE A 122 1.74 -14.49 -0.02
N ASN A 123 2.73 -13.94 0.66
CA ASN A 123 3.79 -14.76 1.26
C ASN A 123 3.32 -15.52 2.50
N ASP A 124 2.37 -14.99 3.28
CA ASP A 124 1.72 -15.75 4.35
C ASP A 124 0.98 -16.97 3.79
N ASN A 125 0.29 -16.80 2.64
CA ASN A 125 -0.37 -17.89 1.94
C ASN A 125 0.61 -18.96 1.43
N TRP A 126 1.74 -18.55 0.86
CA TRP A 126 2.76 -19.45 0.31
C TRP A 126 3.62 -20.10 1.38
N ALA A 127 3.84 -19.44 2.51
CA ALA A 127 4.57 -19.96 3.66
C ALA A 127 3.72 -20.84 4.60
N ASP A 128 2.45 -21.08 4.25
CA ASP A 128 1.50 -21.80 5.12
C ASP A 128 1.41 -21.22 6.54
N THR A 129 1.49 -19.89 6.66
CA THR A 129 1.40 -19.20 7.94
C THR A 129 0.17 -19.66 8.72
N PRO A 130 0.29 -20.08 9.99
CA PRO A 130 -0.85 -20.44 10.80
C PRO A 130 -1.85 -19.29 10.90
N ILE A 131 -3.14 -19.59 10.75
CA ILE A 131 -4.18 -18.56 10.67
C ILE A 131 -4.40 -17.83 12.01
N GLY A 132 -4.37 -18.56 13.12
CA GLY A 132 -4.63 -18.03 14.47
C GLY A 132 -6.08 -17.64 14.73
N GLU A 133 -6.37 -17.27 15.97
CA GLU A 133 -7.69 -16.75 16.36
C GLU A 133 -7.78 -15.24 16.08
N TYR A 134 -9.01 -14.71 15.92
CA TYR A 134 -9.20 -13.27 15.83
C TYR A 134 -8.84 -12.59 17.15
N LYS A 135 -7.98 -11.59 17.08
CA LYS A 135 -7.51 -10.81 18.23
C LYS A 135 -7.32 -9.36 17.82
N TYR A 136 -7.85 -8.43 18.61
CA TYR A 136 -7.92 -7.00 18.28
C TYR A 136 -7.36 -6.09 19.39
N GLY A 137 -6.45 -6.60 20.21
CA GLY A 137 -5.78 -5.87 21.27
C GLY A 137 -4.92 -6.79 22.13
N ASP A 138 -4.17 -6.23 23.07
CA ASP A 138 -3.29 -6.95 24.00
C ASP A 138 -2.36 -7.96 23.32
N PHE A 139 -1.83 -7.58 22.15
CA PHE A 139 -0.97 -8.44 21.33
C PHE A 139 0.33 -8.78 22.05
N LYS A 140 0.63 -10.06 22.15
CA LYS A 140 1.93 -10.58 22.54
C LYS A 140 2.75 -10.90 21.28
N ARG A 141 4.09 -10.89 21.39
CA ARG A 141 4.94 -11.24 20.25
C ARG A 141 4.56 -12.60 19.64
N ALA A 142 4.19 -13.58 20.46
CA ALA A 142 3.80 -14.90 19.98
C ALA A 142 2.54 -14.88 19.08
N ASP A 143 1.60 -13.98 19.33
CA ASP A 143 0.39 -13.85 18.51
C ASP A 143 0.73 -13.43 17.07
N LEU A 144 1.81 -12.66 16.88
CA LEU A 144 2.21 -12.09 15.60
C LEU A 144 2.83 -13.10 14.63
N TYR A 145 3.03 -14.35 15.09
CA TYR A 145 3.40 -15.47 14.21
C TYR A 145 2.18 -16.17 13.58
N THR A 146 0.98 -15.63 13.79
CA THR A 146 -0.25 -16.11 13.16
C THR A 146 -0.91 -14.97 12.38
N TYR A 147 -1.58 -15.30 11.26
CA TYR A 147 -2.01 -14.32 10.26
C TYR A 147 -3.03 -13.31 10.79
N ARG A 148 -4.13 -13.78 11.42
CA ARG A 148 -5.22 -12.91 11.91
C ARG A 148 -4.76 -11.87 12.93
N PRO A 149 -4.05 -12.24 14.00
CA PRO A 149 -3.51 -11.27 14.96
C PRO A 149 -2.47 -10.34 14.35
N ALA A 150 -1.61 -10.86 13.47
CA ALA A 150 -0.59 -10.05 12.78
C ALA A 150 -1.21 -8.98 11.89
N LEU A 151 -2.24 -9.36 11.11
CA LEU A 151 -2.97 -8.42 10.26
C LEU A 151 -3.71 -7.36 11.09
N ALA A 152 -4.38 -7.79 12.18
CA ALA A 152 -5.03 -6.85 13.10
C ALA A 152 -4.02 -5.87 13.70
N LYS A 153 -2.87 -6.35 14.16
CA LYS A 153 -1.80 -5.49 14.70
C LYS A 153 -1.21 -4.55 13.65
N LEU A 154 -1.04 -5.01 12.41
CA LEU A 154 -0.59 -4.16 11.30
C LEU A 154 -1.52 -2.97 11.10
N ILE A 155 -2.83 -3.22 11.05
CA ILE A 155 -3.82 -2.18 10.79
C ILE A 155 -3.95 -1.23 11.98
N GLU A 156 -4.02 -1.77 13.21
CA GLU A 156 -4.01 -0.97 14.44
C GLU A 156 -2.80 -0.01 14.44
N LEU A 157 -1.59 -0.55 14.22
CA LEU A 157 -0.37 0.25 14.22
C LEU A 157 -0.35 1.31 13.11
N ALA A 158 -0.90 0.99 11.93
CA ALA A 158 -1.02 1.96 10.84
C ALA A 158 -1.95 3.12 11.21
N GLN A 159 -3.11 2.84 11.85
CA GLN A 159 -4.05 3.87 12.30
C GLN A 159 -3.50 4.71 13.46
N GLU A 160 -2.79 4.08 14.38
CA GLU A 160 -2.13 4.79 15.50
C GLU A 160 -1.01 5.71 15.02
N HIS A 161 -0.17 5.21 14.10
CA HIS A 161 0.99 5.96 13.61
C HIS A 161 0.62 7.05 12.61
N TYR A 162 -0.46 6.86 11.85
CA TYR A 162 -0.96 7.76 10.81
C TYR A 162 -2.43 8.12 11.03
N PRO A 163 -2.78 8.93 12.04
CA PRO A 163 -4.16 9.12 12.50
C PRO A 163 -5.13 9.72 11.46
N ASN A 164 -4.62 10.39 10.42
CA ASN A 164 -5.45 11.01 9.37
C ASN A 164 -5.31 10.34 8.00
N VAL A 165 -4.68 9.16 7.95
CA VAL A 165 -4.44 8.46 6.70
C VAL A 165 -5.67 7.68 6.26
N THR A 166 -5.86 7.58 4.94
CA THR A 166 -6.81 6.61 4.38
C THR A 166 -6.08 5.32 4.03
N LEU A 167 -6.50 4.23 4.66
CA LEU A 167 -5.95 2.89 4.41
C LEU A 167 -6.80 2.14 3.39
N TYR A 168 -6.15 1.48 2.44
CA TYR A 168 -6.77 0.54 1.51
C TYR A 168 -6.00 -0.77 1.52
N PHE A 169 -6.71 -1.90 1.61
CA PHE A 169 -6.11 -3.21 1.53
C PHE A 169 -6.42 -3.89 0.18
N ILE A 170 -5.40 -4.49 -0.43
CA ILE A 170 -5.50 -5.17 -1.72
C ILE A 170 -5.25 -6.65 -1.46
N ILE A 171 -6.21 -7.50 -1.84
CA ILE A 171 -6.20 -8.95 -1.64
C ILE A 171 -5.97 -9.59 -3.01
N SER A 172 -4.95 -10.44 -3.15
CA SER A 172 -4.68 -11.17 -4.39
C SER A 172 -5.79 -12.15 -4.76
N ASP A 173 -5.88 -12.52 -6.03
CA ASP A 173 -6.94 -13.36 -6.59
C ASP A 173 -6.72 -14.87 -6.39
N ASP A 174 -5.54 -15.28 -5.94
CA ASP A 174 -5.12 -16.70 -5.84
C ASP A 174 -4.75 -17.15 -4.41
N LEU A 175 -5.27 -16.44 -3.40
CA LEU A 175 -5.05 -16.81 -2.00
C LEU A 175 -6.04 -17.88 -1.53
N LYS A 176 -5.64 -18.68 -0.54
CA LYS A 176 -6.54 -19.60 0.17
C LYS A 176 -7.73 -18.83 0.74
N THR A 177 -8.91 -19.43 0.65
CA THR A 177 -10.17 -18.83 1.15
C THR A 177 -10.03 -18.31 2.58
N GLU A 178 -9.32 -19.05 3.44
CA GLU A 178 -9.13 -18.68 4.83
C GLU A 178 -8.32 -17.38 5.02
N ILE A 179 -7.30 -17.14 4.20
CA ILE A 179 -6.55 -15.87 4.17
C ILE A 179 -7.46 -14.73 3.68
N VAL A 180 -8.18 -14.97 2.58
CA VAL A 180 -9.10 -13.97 2.00
C VAL A 180 -10.17 -13.54 3.01
N GLU A 181 -10.89 -14.51 3.58
CA GLU A 181 -11.97 -14.22 4.54
C GLU A 181 -11.44 -13.60 5.83
N SER A 182 -10.28 -14.05 6.32
CA SER A 182 -9.63 -13.42 7.48
C SER A 182 -9.29 -11.95 7.21
N THR A 183 -8.80 -11.66 6.00
CA THR A 183 -8.46 -10.27 5.61
C THR A 183 -9.70 -9.39 5.57
N LYS A 184 -10.80 -9.87 4.97
CA LYS A 184 -12.08 -9.14 4.93
C LYS A 184 -12.59 -8.82 6.32
N VAL A 185 -12.69 -9.83 7.19
CA VAL A 185 -13.18 -9.68 8.56
C VAL A 185 -12.35 -8.67 9.36
N VAL A 186 -11.03 -8.73 9.25
CA VAL A 186 -10.15 -7.78 9.96
C VAL A 186 -10.27 -6.37 9.37
N CYS A 187 -10.32 -6.22 8.05
CA CYS A 187 -10.56 -4.91 7.41
C CYS A 187 -11.90 -4.31 7.82
N GLU A 188 -12.96 -5.10 7.87
CA GLU A 188 -14.30 -4.66 8.30
C GLU A 188 -14.31 -4.24 9.78
N HIS A 189 -13.62 -4.97 10.66
CA HIS A 189 -13.49 -4.60 12.07
C HIS A 189 -12.88 -3.20 12.25
N TYR A 190 -11.86 -2.86 11.47
CA TYR A 190 -11.17 -1.56 11.54
C TYR A 190 -11.77 -0.49 10.60
N GLY A 191 -12.84 -0.81 9.87
CA GLY A 191 -13.48 0.12 8.93
C GLY A 191 -12.62 0.44 7.70
N ILE A 192 -11.73 -0.48 7.27
CA ILE A 192 -10.83 -0.28 6.15
C ILE A 192 -11.47 -0.81 4.86
N LYS A 193 -11.41 0.00 3.80
CA LYS A 193 -11.84 -0.43 2.47
C LYS A 193 -10.83 -1.39 1.87
N TYR A 194 -11.33 -2.42 1.18
CA TYR A 194 -10.50 -3.40 0.49
C TYR A 194 -11.04 -3.73 -0.91
N VAL A 195 -10.18 -4.30 -1.75
CA VAL A 195 -10.55 -4.93 -3.01
C VAL A 195 -9.94 -6.33 -3.07
N GLN A 196 -10.76 -7.32 -3.39
CA GLN A 196 -10.29 -8.64 -3.80
C GLN A 196 -10.13 -8.65 -5.32
N LEU A 197 -8.91 -8.80 -5.77
CA LEU A 197 -8.55 -8.80 -7.18
C LEU A 197 -9.11 -10.02 -7.91
N GLN A 198 -9.25 -9.92 -9.22
CA GLN A 198 -9.75 -10.99 -10.10
C GLN A 198 -8.96 -11.02 -11.40
N GLY A 199 -8.61 -12.22 -11.85
CA GLY A 199 -8.07 -12.44 -13.19
C GLY A 199 -6.71 -11.80 -13.46
N ILE A 200 -5.83 -11.85 -12.49
CA ILE A 200 -4.47 -11.30 -12.60
C ILE A 200 -3.58 -12.26 -13.40
N GLU A 201 -3.14 -11.82 -14.58
CA GLU A 201 -2.19 -12.57 -15.38
C GLU A 201 -0.82 -12.61 -14.67
N LYS A 202 -0.29 -13.81 -14.50
CA LYS A 202 0.96 -14.05 -13.79
C LYS A 202 1.90 -14.97 -14.60
N GLU A 203 3.19 -14.74 -14.44
CA GLU A 203 4.26 -15.63 -14.87
C GLU A 203 5.09 -16.02 -13.65
N SER A 204 5.32 -17.31 -13.47
CA SER A 204 6.05 -17.84 -12.30
C SER A 204 5.52 -17.28 -10.96
N GLY A 205 4.19 -17.20 -10.82
CA GLY A 205 3.50 -16.72 -9.62
C GLY A 205 3.48 -15.20 -9.45
N HIS A 206 4.04 -14.40 -10.36
CA HIS A 206 4.13 -12.95 -10.24
C HIS A 206 3.41 -12.24 -11.39
N PRO A 207 2.75 -11.08 -11.13
CA PRO A 207 2.06 -10.32 -12.16
C PRO A 207 2.94 -9.96 -13.35
N THR A 208 2.42 -10.22 -14.57
CA THR A 208 2.99 -9.72 -15.82
C THR A 208 2.65 -8.24 -16.00
N VAL A 209 3.18 -7.60 -17.06
CA VAL A 209 2.79 -6.22 -17.42
C VAL A 209 1.27 -6.07 -17.50
N LYS A 210 0.57 -7.04 -18.11
CA LYS A 210 -0.89 -7.05 -18.18
C LYS A 210 -1.54 -7.29 -16.82
N GLY A 211 -0.97 -8.18 -16.01
CA GLY A 211 -1.39 -8.40 -14.62
C GLY A 211 -1.30 -7.12 -13.79
N MET A 212 -0.19 -6.38 -13.90
CA MET A 212 0.02 -5.09 -13.24
C MET A 212 -1.03 -4.04 -13.66
N GLU A 213 -1.38 -3.98 -14.95
CA GLU A 213 -2.42 -3.09 -15.44
C GLU A 213 -3.80 -3.48 -14.89
N THR A 214 -4.11 -4.77 -14.85
CA THR A 214 -5.35 -5.30 -14.29
C THR A 214 -5.49 -4.96 -12.81
N ILE A 215 -4.42 -5.13 -12.02
CA ILE A 215 -4.36 -4.71 -10.61
C ILE A 215 -4.65 -3.22 -10.50
N ALA A 216 -3.92 -2.39 -11.26
CA ALA A 216 -4.07 -0.94 -11.21
C ALA A 216 -5.51 -0.49 -11.50
N ASN A 217 -6.15 -1.06 -12.52
CA ASN A 217 -7.51 -0.71 -12.89
C ASN A 217 -8.52 -1.07 -11.79
N GLN A 218 -8.36 -2.24 -11.13
CA GLN A 218 -9.24 -2.65 -10.03
C GLN A 218 -8.99 -1.80 -8.77
N VAL A 219 -7.76 -1.50 -8.42
CA VAL A 219 -7.44 -0.60 -7.29
C VAL A 219 -8.00 0.81 -7.51
N LEU A 220 -7.97 1.32 -8.74
CA LEU A 220 -8.56 2.62 -9.08
C LEU A 220 -10.08 2.68 -8.86
N THR A 221 -10.80 1.57 -8.92
CA THR A 221 -12.23 1.56 -8.58
C THR A 221 -12.48 1.67 -7.09
N LEU A 222 -11.52 1.21 -6.26
CA LEU A 222 -11.61 1.27 -4.81
C LEU A 222 -11.38 2.69 -4.26
N ILE A 223 -10.49 3.45 -4.88
CA ILE A 223 -10.02 4.76 -4.38
C ILE A 223 -10.78 5.96 -4.98
N LYS A 224 -11.74 5.71 -5.84
CA LYS A 224 -12.69 6.72 -6.33
C LYS A 224 -13.83 6.90 -5.35
#